data_be2f85e5fa39585d2c2905d2c416ffa1
#
_entry.id   be2f85e5fa39585d2c2905d2c416ffa1
#
_cell.length_a   1.000
_cell.length_b   1.000
_cell.length_c   1.000
_cell.angle_alpha   90.00
_cell.angle_beta   90.00
_cell.angle_gamma   90.00
#
_symmetry.space_group_name_H-M   'P 1'
#
loop_
_entity.id
_entity.type
_entity.pdbx_description
1 polymer ?
#
loop_
_entity_poly.entity_id
_entity_poly.type
_entity_poly.pdbx_seq_one_letter_code
_entity_poly.pdbx_strand_id
1 'polypeptide(L)'
;ANLQIIREGMRDGVLYGSSVTLNSLPVHIASKTGTAETSRKGYYNAWVSAFAPYENPEIVLVITIEDIQGLRAATLPVSKEILRWYFSR
;
A
#
# COMPACT_ATOMS: atom_id res chain seq x y z
N ALA A 1 2.27 17.18 14.41
CA ALA A 1 3.07 16.20 15.16
C ALA A 1 2.62 14.79 14.90
N ASN A 2 1.39 14.40 15.32
CA ASN A 2 0.93 13.01 15.12
C ASN A 2 0.78 12.65 13.64
N LEU A 3 0.27 13.58 12.84
CA LEU A 3 0.07 13.33 11.41
C LEU A 3 1.41 13.11 10.70
N GLN A 4 2.43 13.87 11.07
CA GLN A 4 3.75 13.70 10.47
C GLN A 4 4.38 12.35 10.86
N ILE A 5 4.18 11.92 12.10
CA ILE A 5 4.67 10.60 12.54
C ILE A 5 4.02 9.49 11.72
N ILE A 6 2.71 9.59 11.45
CA ILE A 6 2.00 8.62 10.63
C ILE A 6 2.55 8.62 9.21
N ARG A 7 2.78 9.79 8.63
CA ARG A 7 3.33 9.91 7.28
C ARG A 7 4.71 9.28 7.18
N GLU A 8 5.57 9.53 8.16
CA GLU A 8 6.91 8.95 8.21
C GLU A 8 6.85 7.43 8.32
N GLY A 9 5.94 6.92 9.16
CA GLY A 9 5.74 5.47 9.29
C GLY A 9 5.29 4.83 7.98
N MET A 10 4.42 5.50 7.24
CA MET A 10 3.98 5.00 5.93
C MET A 10 5.12 5.01 4.92
N ARG A 11 5.99 6.01 4.96
CA ARG A 11 7.17 6.05 4.09
C ARG A 11 8.15 4.92 4.46
N ASP A 12 8.36 4.69 5.75
CA ASP A 12 9.21 3.62 6.23
C ASP A 12 8.68 2.25 5.82
N GLY A 13 7.35 2.09 5.73
CA GLY A 13 6.74 0.86 5.24
C GLY A 13 7.18 0.50 3.83
N VAL A 14 7.42 1.50 2.99
CA VAL A 14 7.92 1.28 1.62
C VAL A 14 9.42 1.09 1.60
N LEU A 15 10.15 1.78 2.46
CA LEU A 15 11.62 1.67 2.49
C LEU A 15 12.09 0.38 3.14
N TYR A 16 11.44 -0.06 4.21
CA TYR A 16 11.95 -1.15 5.05
C TYR A 16 10.91 -2.20 5.42
N GLY A 17 9.64 -1.98 5.15
CA GLY A 17 8.56 -2.79 5.66
C GLY A 17 7.82 -3.62 4.63
N SER A 18 6.54 -3.85 4.89
CA SER A 18 5.70 -4.76 4.10
C SER A 18 5.42 -4.27 2.68
N SER A 19 5.59 -2.99 2.41
CA SER A 19 5.31 -2.39 1.10
C SER A 19 6.57 -2.14 0.28
N VAL A 20 7.65 -2.83 0.57
CA VAL A 20 8.96 -2.56 -0.05
C VAL A 20 8.96 -2.75 -1.57
N THR A 21 8.04 -3.55 -2.12
CA THR A 21 7.94 -3.71 -3.57
C THR A 21 7.59 -2.39 -4.28
N LEU A 22 6.96 -1.45 -3.58
CA LEU A 22 6.62 -0.15 -4.15
C LEU A 22 7.83 0.78 -4.26
N ASN A 23 8.94 0.43 -3.62
CA ASN A 23 10.15 1.25 -3.67
C ASN A 23 10.85 1.23 -5.03
N SER A 24 10.46 0.31 -5.91
CA SER A 24 11.01 0.25 -7.27
C SER A 24 10.38 1.26 -8.23
N LEU A 25 9.34 1.96 -7.82
CA LEU A 25 8.69 2.97 -8.64
C LEU A 25 9.51 4.26 -8.67
N PRO A 26 9.37 5.07 -9.75
CA PRO A 26 10.22 6.26 -9.94
C PRO A 26 9.92 7.42 -9.00
N VAL A 27 8.86 7.33 -8.21
CA VAL A 27 8.50 8.36 -7.24
C VAL A 27 8.52 7.77 -5.84
N HIS A 28 8.64 8.61 -4.82
CA HIS A 28 8.63 8.17 -3.44
C HIS A 28 7.20 7.88 -2.98
N ILE A 29 6.91 6.63 -2.70
CA ILE A 29 5.59 6.17 -2.26
C ILE A 29 5.59 6.04 -0.74
N ALA A 30 4.46 6.36 -0.12
CA ALA A 30 4.19 6.04 1.28
C ALA A 30 2.97 5.13 1.32
N SER A 31 3.00 4.10 2.13
CA SER A 31 1.96 3.06 2.09
C SER A 31 1.80 2.38 3.44
N LYS A 32 0.59 1.91 3.68
CA LYS A 32 0.27 1.06 4.83
C LYS A 32 -0.63 -0.07 4.35
N THR A 33 -0.23 -1.29 4.67
CA THR A 33 -1.04 -2.48 4.39
C THR A 33 -1.77 -2.93 5.64
N GLY A 34 -2.82 -3.70 5.45
CA GLY A 34 -3.53 -4.32 6.55
C GLY A 34 -4.23 -5.58 6.09
N THR A 35 -4.47 -6.50 7.02
CA THR A 35 -5.23 -7.71 6.76
C THR A 35 -6.08 -8.05 7.98
N ALA A 36 -7.24 -8.67 7.72
CA ALA A 36 -8.08 -9.20 8.78
C ALA A 36 -8.67 -10.52 8.33
N GLU A 37 -8.65 -11.52 9.20
CA GLU A 37 -9.26 -12.81 8.90
C GLU A 37 -10.78 -12.64 8.86
N THR A 38 -11.43 -13.27 7.87
CA THR A 38 -12.88 -13.23 7.74
C THR A 38 -13.51 -14.30 8.67
N SER A 39 -14.84 -14.42 8.64
CA SER A 39 -15.52 -15.48 9.37
C SER A 39 -15.16 -16.88 8.83
N ARG A 40 -14.66 -16.97 7.59
CA ARG A 40 -14.16 -18.23 7.02
C ARG A 40 -12.68 -18.36 7.36
N LYS A 41 -12.35 -19.41 8.14
CA LYS A 41 -10.98 -19.67 8.56
C LYS A 41 -10.06 -19.82 7.34
N GLY A 42 -8.94 -19.11 7.34
CA GLY A 42 -7.98 -19.14 6.24
C GLY A 42 -8.28 -18.16 5.12
N TYR A 43 -9.35 -17.39 5.23
CA TYR A 43 -9.70 -16.37 4.25
C TYR A 43 -9.56 -14.98 4.88
N TYR A 44 -9.08 -14.02 4.10
CA TYR A 44 -8.69 -12.71 4.60
C TYR A 44 -9.25 -11.60 3.75
N ASN A 45 -9.51 -10.46 4.38
CA ASN A 45 -9.68 -9.20 3.66
C ASN A 45 -8.35 -8.47 3.77
N ALA A 46 -7.82 -8.02 2.64
CA ALA A 46 -6.56 -7.30 2.59
C ALA A 46 -6.78 -5.91 2.03
N TRP A 47 -6.08 -4.93 2.57
CA TRP A 47 -6.18 -3.57 2.04
C TRP A 47 -4.81 -2.91 2.02
N VAL A 48 -4.69 -1.89 1.19
CA VAL A 48 -3.55 -1.01 1.16
C VAL A 48 -4.06 0.42 0.99
N SER A 49 -3.44 1.34 1.70
CA SER A 49 -3.60 2.76 1.42
C SER A 49 -2.22 3.31 1.10
N ALA A 50 -2.15 4.17 0.08
CA ALA A 50 -0.89 4.72 -0.38
C ALA A 50 -1.10 6.14 -0.84
N PHE A 51 -0.07 6.95 -0.73
CA PHE A 51 -0.06 8.27 -1.35
C PHE A 51 1.30 8.53 -1.97
N ALA A 52 1.33 9.38 -2.98
CA ALA A 52 2.57 9.69 -3.70
C ALA A 52 2.43 10.97 -4.52
N PRO A 53 3.52 11.69 -4.79
CA PRO A 53 4.83 11.54 -4.15
C PRO A 53 4.77 11.88 -2.65
N TYR A 54 5.65 11.29 -1.89
CA TYR A 54 5.67 11.52 -0.43
C TYR A 54 5.85 13.01 -0.09
N GLU A 55 6.72 13.68 -0.82
CA GLU A 55 7.08 15.08 -0.56
C GLU A 55 5.95 16.06 -0.88
N ASN A 56 5.14 15.74 -1.89
CA ASN A 56 4.05 16.59 -2.36
C ASN A 56 2.96 15.72 -2.99
N PRO A 57 2.07 15.14 -2.16
CA PRO A 57 1.13 14.14 -2.66
C PRO A 57 0.21 14.66 -3.77
N GLU A 58 0.11 13.89 -4.86
CA GLU A 58 -0.79 14.13 -5.96
C GLU A 58 -1.93 13.13 -6.01
N ILE A 59 -1.71 11.93 -5.48
CA ILE A 59 -2.70 10.86 -5.55
C ILE A 59 -2.74 10.11 -4.22
N VAL A 60 -3.96 9.75 -3.82
CA VAL A 60 -4.20 8.83 -2.72
C VAL A 60 -4.92 7.62 -3.32
N LEU A 61 -4.42 6.43 -3.00
CA LEU A 61 -4.95 5.18 -3.52
C LEU A 61 -5.33 4.27 -2.36
N VAL A 62 -6.56 3.77 -2.38
CA VAL A 62 -7.00 2.76 -1.41
C VAL A 62 -7.54 1.58 -2.18
N ILE A 63 -7.02 0.39 -1.89
CA ILE A 63 -7.47 -0.85 -2.52
C ILE A 63 -7.84 -1.84 -1.43
N THR A 64 -9.00 -2.45 -1.58
CA THR A 64 -9.44 -3.54 -0.72
C THR A 64 -9.74 -4.76 -1.58
N ILE A 65 -9.20 -5.90 -1.20
CA ILE A 65 -9.52 -7.19 -1.82
C ILE A 65 -10.12 -8.08 -0.73
N GLU A 66 -11.33 -8.54 -0.95
CA GLU A 66 -12.06 -9.29 0.05
C GLU A 66 -11.97 -10.79 -0.20
N ASP A 67 -12.03 -11.54 0.89
CA ASP A 67 -12.19 -13.00 0.88
C ASP A 67 -11.09 -13.73 0.10
N ILE A 68 -9.83 -13.35 0.37
CA ILE A 68 -8.66 -13.96 -0.25
C ILE A 68 -8.24 -15.18 0.54
N GLN A 69 -8.05 -16.30 -0.14
CA GLN A 69 -7.50 -17.49 0.51
C GLN A 69 -5.97 -17.44 0.43
N GLY A 70 -5.34 -17.28 1.58
CA GLY A 70 -3.89 -17.43 1.73
C GLY A 70 -3.06 -16.18 1.46
N LEU A 71 -3.05 -15.65 0.26
CA LEU A 71 -2.12 -14.59 -0.16
C LEU A 71 -2.57 -13.23 0.37
N ARG A 72 -1.96 -12.77 1.44
CA ARG A 72 -2.37 -11.55 2.14
C ARG A 72 -1.85 -10.26 1.49
N ALA A 73 -0.79 -10.35 0.71
CA ALA A 73 -0.16 -9.17 0.10
C ALA A 73 -0.66 -8.91 -1.32
N ALA A 74 -1.82 -9.46 -1.69
CA ALA A 74 -2.35 -9.36 -3.05
C ALA A 74 -2.61 -7.93 -3.50
N THR A 75 -2.83 -6.99 -2.55
CA THR A 75 -3.08 -5.59 -2.88
C THR A 75 -1.83 -4.88 -3.40
N LEU A 76 -0.63 -5.34 -3.06
CA LEU A 76 0.61 -4.65 -3.45
C LEU A 76 0.89 -4.72 -4.95
N PRO A 77 0.79 -5.88 -5.62
CA PRO A 77 0.98 -5.91 -7.07
C PRO A 77 -0.01 -5.03 -7.81
N VAL A 78 -1.26 -5.01 -7.37
CA VAL A 78 -2.30 -4.18 -8.00
C VAL A 78 -1.97 -2.70 -7.83
N SER A 79 -1.62 -2.28 -6.60
CA SER A 79 -1.29 -0.88 -6.34
C SER A 79 -0.05 -0.45 -7.09
N LYS A 80 0.94 -1.33 -7.23
CA LYS A 80 2.16 -1.03 -7.98
C LYS A 80 1.84 -0.76 -9.44
N GLU A 81 0.99 -1.57 -10.06
CA GLU A 81 0.60 -1.37 -11.45
C GLU A 81 -0.17 -0.08 -11.66
N ILE A 82 -1.10 0.24 -10.76
CA ILE A 82 -1.88 1.47 -10.84
C ILE A 82 -0.96 2.69 -10.70
N LEU A 83 -0.06 2.69 -9.73
CA LEU A 83 0.84 3.80 -9.50
C LEU A 83 1.85 3.95 -10.64
N ARG A 84 2.34 2.83 -11.17
CA ARG A 84 3.22 2.86 -12.35
C ARG A 84 2.52 3.52 -13.52
N TRP A 85 1.28 3.12 -13.80
CA TRP A 85 0.49 3.72 -14.86
C TRP A 85 0.28 5.21 -14.63
N TYR A 86 -0.11 5.59 -13.42
CA TYR A 86 -0.41 6.98 -13.09
C TYR A 86 0.80 7.89 -13.34
N PHE A 87 1.98 7.47 -12.89
CA PHE A 87 3.18 8.30 -12.98
C PHE A 87 3.91 8.16 -14.32
N SER A 88 3.44 7.31 -15.23
CA SER A 88 4.05 7.14 -16.54
C SER A 88 3.21 7.70 -17.70
N ARG A 89 2.02 8.19 -17.40
CA ARG A 89 1.14 8.74 -18.44
C ARG A 89 1.54 10.14 -18.91
#